data_389dd427f28a2ec6fff57abf65a908ef
#
_entry.id   389dd427f28a2ec6fff57abf65a908ef
#
_cell.length_a   1.000
_cell.length_b   1.000
_cell.length_c   1.000
_cell.angle_alpha   90.00
_cell.angle_beta   90.00
_cell.angle_gamma   90.00
#
_symmetry.space_group_name_H-M   'P 1'
#
loop_
_entity.id
_entity.type
_entity.pdbx_description
1 polymer ?
#
loop_
_entity_poly.entity_id
_entity_poly.type
_entity_poly.pdbx_seq_one_letter_code
_entity_poly.pdbx_strand_id
1 'polypeptide(L)'
;MINPFHSYYLIKSIMHTLTLVFLVAFALTTLMQIWLSVRHIRYVRAHQDQVPEEFVSQISLSDHQKAADYTCAKTTAGYPSIVMHSVLLLAFTLGGGLNLLSEFWAGWLTDPLAHGMALIISTFFIMGVAEIPLNYYRTFVIEEHYGFNKMTP
;
A
#
# COMPACT_ATOMS: atom_id res chain seq x y z
N MET A 1 -30.56 -35.20 -8.74
CA MET A 1 -30.99 -33.91 -8.13
C MET A 1 -30.09 -33.62 -6.95
N ILE A 2 -29.31 -32.53 -7.01
CA ILE A 2 -28.45 -32.12 -5.89
C ILE A 2 -29.36 -31.46 -4.85
N ASN A 3 -29.29 -31.93 -3.59
CA ASN A 3 -30.09 -31.40 -2.50
C ASN A 3 -29.74 -29.91 -2.28
N PRO A 4 -30.69 -28.95 -2.35
CA PRO A 4 -30.44 -27.52 -2.19
C PRO A 4 -29.75 -27.15 -0.87
N PHE A 5 -30.03 -27.90 0.20
CA PHE A 5 -29.36 -27.73 1.50
C PHE A 5 -27.87 -28.09 1.43
N HIS A 6 -27.50 -29.16 0.73
CA HIS A 6 -26.10 -29.55 0.59
C HIS A 6 -25.30 -28.51 -0.22
N SER A 7 -25.90 -27.98 -1.29
CA SER A 7 -25.29 -26.90 -2.08
C SER A 7 -25.06 -25.62 -1.27
N TYR A 8 -26.01 -25.24 -0.42
CA TYR A 8 -25.87 -24.06 0.45
C TYR A 8 -24.71 -24.21 1.45
N TYR A 9 -24.60 -25.35 2.13
CA TYR A 9 -23.51 -25.59 3.08
C TYR A 9 -22.14 -25.66 2.40
N LEU A 10 -22.05 -26.22 1.21
CA LEU A 10 -20.82 -26.25 0.42
C LEU A 10 -20.37 -24.83 0.03
N ILE A 11 -21.28 -23.99 -0.48
CA ILE A 11 -20.97 -22.61 -0.87
C ILE A 11 -20.50 -21.82 0.37
N LYS A 12 -21.20 -21.93 1.48
CA LYS A 12 -20.83 -21.26 2.72
C LYS A 12 -19.44 -21.69 3.23
N SER A 13 -19.14 -22.98 3.18
CA SER A 13 -17.83 -23.53 3.56
C SER A 13 -16.71 -23.00 2.65
N ILE A 14 -16.94 -22.98 1.33
CA ILE A 14 -15.97 -22.44 0.35
C ILE A 14 -15.72 -20.95 0.62
N MET A 15 -16.77 -20.16 0.83
CA MET A 15 -16.65 -18.73 1.13
C MET A 15 -15.80 -18.48 2.39
N HIS A 16 -16.04 -19.22 3.47
CA HIS A 16 -15.23 -19.11 4.69
C HIS A 16 -13.76 -19.49 4.45
N THR A 17 -13.51 -20.55 3.68
CA THR A 17 -12.15 -20.98 3.34
C THR A 17 -11.42 -19.93 2.51
N LEU A 18 -12.07 -19.36 1.50
CA LEU A 18 -11.48 -18.29 0.66
C LEU A 18 -11.18 -17.04 1.48
N THR A 19 -12.09 -16.63 2.37
CA THR A 19 -11.88 -15.50 3.27
C THR A 19 -10.69 -15.76 4.21
N LEU A 20 -10.55 -16.96 4.75
CA LEU A 20 -9.42 -17.31 5.61
C LEU A 20 -8.10 -17.27 4.85
N VAL A 21 -8.04 -17.87 3.64
CA VAL A 21 -6.85 -17.84 2.77
C VAL A 21 -6.47 -16.40 2.43
N PHE A 22 -7.46 -15.56 2.09
CA PHE A 22 -7.24 -14.14 1.82
C PHE A 22 -6.64 -13.42 3.04
N LEU A 23 -7.21 -13.60 4.23
CA LEU A 23 -6.73 -12.96 5.45
C LEU A 23 -5.32 -13.42 5.83
N VAL A 24 -5.01 -14.70 5.68
CA VAL A 24 -3.67 -15.23 5.94
C VAL A 24 -2.67 -14.66 4.94
N ALA A 25 -2.98 -14.66 3.65
CA ALA A 25 -2.12 -14.08 2.62
C ALA A 25 -1.91 -12.57 2.84
N PHE A 26 -2.97 -11.84 3.17
CA PHE A 26 -2.92 -10.43 3.49
C PHE A 26 -2.02 -10.15 4.71
N ALA A 27 -2.22 -10.89 5.81
CA ALA A 27 -1.40 -10.74 7.02
C ALA A 27 0.08 -11.03 6.74
N LEU A 28 0.38 -12.13 6.03
CA LEU A 28 1.75 -12.48 5.65
C LEU A 28 2.40 -11.40 4.78
N THR A 29 1.69 -10.87 3.79
CA THR A 29 2.19 -9.82 2.92
C THR A 29 2.49 -8.53 3.70
N THR A 30 1.56 -8.10 4.55
CA THR A 30 1.73 -6.89 5.37
C THR A 30 2.88 -7.03 6.37
N LEU A 31 2.97 -8.17 7.05
CA LEU A 31 4.07 -8.46 7.98
C LEU A 31 5.43 -8.50 7.25
N MET A 32 5.47 -9.09 6.05
CA MET A 32 6.69 -9.15 5.24
C MET A 32 7.14 -7.75 4.81
N GLN A 33 6.21 -6.88 4.37
CA GLN A 33 6.51 -5.48 4.02
C GLN A 33 7.12 -4.71 5.20
N ILE A 34 6.50 -4.83 6.38
CA ILE A 34 7.00 -4.17 7.60
C ILE A 34 8.37 -4.73 7.98
N TRP A 35 8.54 -6.05 7.96
CA TRP A 35 9.81 -6.70 8.29
C TRP A 35 10.94 -6.28 7.35
N LEU A 36 10.68 -6.25 6.04
CA LEU A 36 11.65 -5.79 5.03
C LEU A 36 12.03 -4.32 5.24
N SER A 37 11.06 -3.46 5.54
CA SER A 37 11.30 -2.04 5.82
C SER A 37 12.16 -1.84 7.08
N VAL A 38 11.87 -2.57 8.15
CA VAL A 38 12.68 -2.54 9.38
C VAL A 38 14.09 -3.06 9.13
N ARG A 39 14.21 -4.17 8.41
CA ARG A 39 15.52 -4.75 8.05
C ARG A 39 16.32 -3.78 7.19
N HIS A 40 15.68 -3.14 6.20
CA HIS A 40 16.32 -2.15 5.34
C HIS A 40 16.85 -0.95 6.13
N ILE A 41 16.06 -0.37 7.02
CA ILE A 41 16.48 0.74 7.88
C ILE A 41 17.66 0.32 8.76
N ARG A 42 17.61 -0.86 9.36
CA ARG A 42 18.71 -1.38 10.21
C ARG A 42 19.99 -1.56 9.41
N TYR A 43 19.89 -2.09 8.20
CA TYR A 43 21.04 -2.28 7.32
C TYR A 43 21.67 -0.94 6.93
N VAL A 44 20.87 0.03 6.48
CA VAL A 44 21.35 1.37 6.10
C VAL A 44 22.05 2.05 7.27
N ARG A 45 21.45 2.01 8.47
CA ARG A 45 22.05 2.61 9.67
C ARG A 45 23.35 1.93 10.08
N ALA A 46 23.44 0.63 9.94
CA ALA A 46 24.67 -0.12 10.30
C ALA A 46 25.87 0.19 9.37
N HIS A 47 25.60 0.72 8.15
CA HIS A 47 26.63 1.00 7.16
C HIS A 47 26.81 2.48 6.85
N GLN A 48 26.12 3.37 7.57
CA GLN A 48 26.16 4.83 7.29
C GLN A 48 27.51 5.49 7.59
N ASP A 49 28.33 4.88 8.45
CA ASP A 49 29.60 5.48 8.90
C ASP A 49 30.80 5.08 8.02
N GLN A 50 30.58 4.27 6.99
CA GLN A 50 31.62 3.81 6.07
C GLN A 50 31.18 3.93 4.63
N VAL A 51 31.87 4.77 3.87
CA VAL A 51 31.72 4.80 2.40
C VAL A 51 32.37 3.54 1.83
N PRO A 52 31.68 2.78 0.95
CA PRO A 52 32.30 1.63 0.29
C PRO A 52 33.57 2.04 -0.47
N GLU A 53 34.61 1.21 -0.41
CA GLU A 53 35.95 1.52 -0.95
C GLU A 53 35.92 2.00 -2.41
N GLU A 54 35.01 1.47 -3.20
CA GLU A 54 34.81 1.80 -4.62
C GLU A 54 34.36 3.26 -4.81
N PHE A 55 33.76 3.89 -3.81
CA PHE A 55 33.18 5.23 -3.89
C PHE A 55 33.87 6.29 -3.01
N VAL A 56 34.87 5.91 -2.21
CA VAL A 56 35.58 6.82 -1.31
C VAL A 56 36.18 8.04 -2.03
N SER A 57 36.61 7.88 -3.28
CA SER A 57 37.17 8.98 -4.08
C SER A 57 36.10 9.91 -4.68
N GLN A 58 34.83 9.52 -4.68
CA GLN A 58 33.75 10.22 -5.37
C GLN A 58 32.71 10.82 -4.43
N ILE A 59 32.53 10.22 -3.24
CA ILE A 59 31.48 10.58 -2.30
C ILE A 59 32.09 10.86 -0.93
N SER A 60 31.78 12.03 -0.38
CA SER A 60 32.19 12.35 0.99
C SER A 60 31.43 11.52 2.03
N LEU A 61 32.01 11.29 3.22
CA LEU A 61 31.31 10.61 4.30
C LEU A 61 30.03 11.35 4.71
N SER A 62 30.04 12.69 4.70
CA SER A 62 28.88 13.52 5.01
C SER A 62 27.74 13.34 3.99
N ASP A 63 28.04 13.22 2.71
CA ASP A 63 27.03 12.99 1.68
C ASP A 63 26.46 11.58 1.77
N HIS A 64 27.33 10.60 2.11
CA HIS A 64 26.90 9.21 2.34
C HIS A 64 25.95 9.12 3.54
N GLN A 65 26.28 9.77 4.66
CA GLN A 65 25.43 9.82 5.85
C GLN A 65 24.11 10.54 5.57
N LYS A 66 24.14 11.66 4.85
CA LYS A 66 22.92 12.38 4.43
C LYS A 66 22.01 11.49 3.56
N ALA A 67 22.58 10.72 2.63
CA ALA A 67 21.82 9.78 1.81
C ALA A 67 21.22 8.63 2.63
N ALA A 68 21.95 8.15 3.65
CA ALA A 68 21.48 7.12 4.58
C ALA A 68 20.30 7.63 5.43
N ASP A 69 20.43 8.84 5.99
CA ASP A 69 19.36 9.49 6.77
C ASP A 69 18.10 9.73 5.93
N TYR A 70 18.28 10.24 4.71
CA TYR A 70 17.15 10.38 3.76
C TYR A 70 16.47 9.05 3.46
N THR A 71 17.24 7.99 3.20
CA THR A 71 16.70 6.65 2.93
C THR A 71 15.90 6.11 4.12
N CYS A 72 16.42 6.28 5.34
CA CYS A 72 15.72 5.91 6.57
C CYS A 72 14.43 6.72 6.76
N ALA A 73 14.47 8.04 6.59
CA ALA A 73 13.31 8.92 6.70
C ALA A 73 12.22 8.56 5.67
N LYS A 74 12.62 8.38 4.40
CA LYS A 74 11.70 7.99 3.30
C LYS A 74 11.06 6.62 3.55
N THR A 75 11.84 5.64 4.00
CA THR A 75 11.32 4.30 4.33
C THR A 75 10.34 4.36 5.50
N THR A 76 10.66 5.14 6.53
CA THR A 76 9.77 5.32 7.70
C THR A 76 8.46 6.00 7.30
N ALA A 77 8.51 7.02 6.44
CA ALA A 77 7.32 7.67 5.89
C ALA A 77 6.47 6.75 4.99
N GLY A 78 6.96 5.57 4.66
CA GLY A 78 6.20 4.52 3.98
C GLY A 78 5.19 3.78 4.88
N TYR A 79 5.40 3.74 6.21
CA TYR A 79 4.50 3.00 7.10
C TYR A 79 3.04 3.47 7.08
N PRO A 80 2.73 4.79 7.12
CA PRO A 80 1.35 5.24 6.99
C PRO A 80 0.66 4.76 5.72
N SER A 81 1.37 4.66 4.58
CA SER A 81 0.81 4.11 3.34
C SER A 81 0.50 2.62 3.45
N ILE A 82 1.36 1.83 4.10
CA ILE A 82 1.07 0.41 4.34
C ILE A 82 -0.21 0.26 5.15
N VAL A 83 -0.37 1.04 6.21
CA VAL A 83 -1.58 1.01 7.06
C VAL A 83 -2.81 1.44 6.26
N MET A 84 -2.73 2.55 5.53
CA MET A 84 -3.83 3.08 4.73
C MET A 84 -4.29 2.07 3.66
N HIS A 85 -3.35 1.51 2.88
CA HIS A 85 -3.68 0.51 1.87
C HIS A 85 -4.29 -0.75 2.49
N SER A 86 -3.79 -1.17 3.65
CA SER A 86 -4.33 -2.29 4.40
C SER A 86 -5.78 -2.04 4.83
N VAL A 87 -6.06 -0.87 5.38
CA VAL A 87 -7.42 -0.48 5.81
C VAL A 87 -8.35 -0.39 4.60
N LEU A 88 -7.93 0.27 3.52
CA LEU A 88 -8.74 0.39 2.30
C LEU A 88 -9.04 -0.97 1.68
N LEU A 89 -8.04 -1.85 1.57
CA LEU A 89 -8.23 -3.20 1.03
C LEU A 89 -9.28 -3.99 1.84
N LEU A 90 -9.17 -3.97 3.17
CA LEU A 90 -10.15 -4.64 4.03
C LEU A 90 -11.53 -3.99 3.97
N ALA A 91 -11.59 -2.66 3.95
CA ALA A 91 -12.86 -1.92 3.84
C ALA A 91 -13.58 -2.20 2.51
N PHE A 92 -12.85 -2.24 1.40
CA PHE A 92 -13.45 -2.56 0.10
C PHE A 92 -13.84 -4.01 -0.03
N THR A 93 -13.03 -4.95 0.46
CA THR A 93 -13.27 -6.39 0.28
C THR A 93 -14.22 -6.97 1.34
N LEU A 94 -13.88 -6.85 2.63
CA LEU A 94 -14.64 -7.44 3.72
C LEU A 94 -15.61 -6.46 4.37
N GLY A 95 -15.32 -5.16 4.34
CA GLY A 95 -16.17 -4.11 4.88
C GLY A 95 -17.36 -3.74 4.01
N GLY A 96 -17.55 -4.40 2.86
CA GLY A 96 -18.67 -4.13 1.96
C GLY A 96 -18.52 -2.86 1.10
N GLY A 97 -17.36 -2.23 1.09
CA GLY A 97 -17.12 -1.00 0.31
C GLY A 97 -17.35 -1.16 -1.19
N LEU A 98 -16.94 -2.32 -1.77
CA LEU A 98 -17.23 -2.62 -3.18
C LEU A 98 -18.75 -2.79 -3.42
N ASN A 99 -19.49 -3.38 -2.48
CA ASN A 99 -20.94 -3.53 -2.61
C ASN A 99 -21.64 -2.17 -2.58
N LEU A 100 -21.28 -1.31 -1.62
CA LEU A 100 -21.82 0.05 -1.53
C LEU A 100 -21.55 0.84 -2.81
N LEU A 101 -20.34 0.74 -3.35
CA LEU A 101 -19.97 1.42 -4.58
C LEU A 101 -20.71 0.87 -5.79
N SER A 102 -20.91 -0.46 -5.83
CA SER A 102 -21.69 -1.14 -6.87
C SER A 102 -23.15 -0.74 -6.83
N GLU A 103 -23.77 -0.70 -5.64
CA GLU A 103 -25.16 -0.25 -5.47
C GLU A 103 -25.35 1.23 -5.87
N PHE A 104 -24.39 2.08 -5.53
CA PHE A 104 -24.39 3.48 -5.97
C PHE A 104 -24.43 3.58 -7.50
N TRP A 105 -23.57 2.87 -8.20
CA TRP A 105 -23.55 2.91 -9.67
C TRP A 105 -24.73 2.21 -10.32
N ALA A 106 -25.29 1.16 -9.71
CA ALA A 106 -26.49 0.48 -10.21
C ALA A 106 -27.70 1.40 -10.28
N GLY A 107 -27.75 2.45 -9.45
CA GLY A 107 -28.80 3.47 -9.54
C GLY A 107 -28.68 4.41 -10.74
N TRP A 108 -27.54 4.47 -11.41
CA TRP A 108 -27.25 5.39 -12.51
C TRP A 108 -26.96 4.70 -13.84
N LEU A 109 -26.39 3.49 -13.80
CA LEU A 109 -25.89 2.76 -14.97
C LEU A 109 -26.59 1.41 -15.08
N THR A 110 -27.36 1.24 -16.15
CA THR A 110 -28.07 -0.03 -16.44
C THR A 110 -27.25 -0.97 -17.33
N ASP A 111 -26.28 -0.43 -18.08
CA ASP A 111 -25.37 -1.24 -18.88
C ASP A 111 -24.32 -1.94 -18.01
N PRO A 112 -24.21 -3.28 -18.06
CA PRO A 112 -23.27 -4.04 -17.22
C PRO A 112 -21.79 -3.66 -17.41
N LEU A 113 -21.40 -3.31 -18.65
CA LEU A 113 -20.01 -2.93 -18.94
C LEU A 113 -19.69 -1.55 -18.36
N ALA A 114 -20.58 -0.57 -18.58
CA ALA A 114 -20.42 0.77 -18.03
C ALA A 114 -20.40 0.75 -16.49
N HIS A 115 -21.27 -0.06 -15.87
CA HIS A 115 -21.31 -0.26 -14.41
C HIS A 115 -19.97 -0.85 -13.89
N GLY A 116 -19.47 -1.91 -14.52
CA GLY A 116 -18.19 -2.51 -14.13
C GLY A 116 -17.00 -1.55 -14.28
N MET A 117 -16.97 -0.77 -15.38
CA MET A 117 -15.94 0.26 -15.58
C MET A 117 -16.01 1.35 -14.52
N ALA A 118 -17.20 1.87 -14.21
CA ALA A 118 -17.41 2.88 -13.19
C ALA A 118 -16.96 2.39 -11.80
N LEU A 119 -17.27 1.15 -11.46
CA LEU A 119 -16.83 0.52 -10.21
C LEU A 119 -15.31 0.47 -10.10
N ILE A 120 -14.62 0.03 -11.16
CA ILE A 120 -13.15 -0.05 -11.18
C ILE A 120 -12.54 1.35 -11.08
N ILE A 121 -12.98 2.29 -11.92
CA ILE A 121 -12.43 3.65 -11.97
C ILE A 121 -12.63 4.36 -10.63
N SER A 122 -13.82 4.28 -10.04
CA SER A 122 -14.11 4.93 -8.75
C SER A 122 -13.31 4.30 -7.60
N THR A 123 -13.09 2.98 -7.62
CA THR A 123 -12.23 2.32 -6.64
C THR A 123 -10.79 2.85 -6.72
N PHE A 124 -10.20 2.89 -7.91
CA PHE A 124 -8.85 3.44 -8.10
C PHE A 124 -8.77 4.93 -7.77
N PHE A 125 -9.81 5.70 -8.11
CA PHE A 125 -9.89 7.11 -7.77
C PHE A 125 -9.86 7.34 -6.26
N ILE A 126 -10.67 6.62 -5.49
CA ILE A 126 -10.69 6.71 -4.03
C ILE A 126 -9.33 6.34 -3.44
N MET A 127 -8.70 5.27 -3.92
CA MET A 127 -7.36 4.87 -3.48
C MET A 127 -6.31 5.95 -3.79
N GLY A 128 -6.35 6.54 -4.99
CA GLY A 128 -5.44 7.60 -5.40
C GLY A 128 -5.61 8.88 -4.57
N VAL A 129 -6.85 9.31 -4.34
CA VAL A 129 -7.16 10.47 -3.49
C VAL A 129 -6.66 10.27 -2.06
N ALA A 130 -6.83 9.07 -1.50
CA ALA A 130 -6.35 8.75 -0.17
C ALA A 130 -4.81 8.83 -0.05
N GLU A 131 -4.07 8.62 -1.14
CA GLU A 131 -2.60 8.73 -1.16
C GLU A 131 -2.07 10.16 -1.29
N ILE A 132 -2.87 11.11 -1.77
CA ILE A 132 -2.42 12.50 -2.00
C ILE A 132 -1.76 13.11 -0.75
N PRO A 133 -2.36 13.09 0.45
CA PRO A 133 -1.73 13.70 1.62
C PRO A 133 -0.41 13.04 2.02
N LEU A 134 -0.26 11.74 1.82
CA LEU A 134 0.96 11.01 2.15
C LEU A 134 2.08 11.32 1.14
N ASN A 135 1.75 11.40 -0.14
CA ASN A 135 2.68 11.77 -1.19
C ASN A 135 3.10 13.25 -1.04
N TYR A 136 2.16 14.14 -0.71
CA TYR A 136 2.47 15.53 -0.40
C TYR A 136 3.48 15.63 0.75
N TYR A 137 3.24 14.92 1.85
CA TYR A 137 4.16 14.90 2.99
C TYR A 137 5.56 14.38 2.61
N ARG A 138 5.63 13.30 1.81
CA ARG A 138 6.93 12.76 1.36
C ARG A 138 7.70 13.77 0.51
N THR A 139 7.03 14.41 -0.44
CA THR A 139 7.68 15.30 -1.40
C THR A 139 8.04 16.64 -0.75
N PHE A 140 7.08 17.30 -0.11
CA PHE A 140 7.25 18.68 0.36
C PHE A 140 7.78 18.80 1.79
N VAL A 141 7.83 17.71 2.57
CA VAL A 141 8.44 17.73 3.90
C VAL A 141 9.74 16.95 3.91
N ILE A 142 9.73 15.69 3.45
CA ILE A 142 10.92 14.84 3.55
C ILE A 142 11.93 15.18 2.45
N GLU A 143 11.54 15.13 1.17
CA GLU A 143 12.47 15.41 0.07
C GLU A 143 12.97 16.85 0.10
N GLU A 144 12.14 17.81 0.52
CA GLU A 144 12.54 19.20 0.73
C GLU A 144 13.60 19.32 1.83
N HIS A 145 13.36 18.69 2.99
CA HIS A 145 14.31 18.73 4.12
C HIS A 145 15.71 18.24 3.73
N TYR A 146 15.80 17.23 2.87
CA TYR A 146 17.09 16.70 2.41
C TYR A 146 17.64 17.38 1.15
N GLY A 147 16.89 18.31 0.55
CA GLY A 147 17.28 19.03 -0.67
C GLY A 147 17.16 18.21 -1.95
N PHE A 148 16.32 17.18 -1.94
CA PHE A 148 16.03 16.34 -3.12
C PHE A 148 14.77 16.77 -3.88
N ASN A 149 13.92 17.63 -3.26
CA ASN A 149 12.75 18.17 -3.94
C ASN A 149 13.19 19.23 -4.94
N LYS A 150 12.73 19.08 -6.20
CA LYS A 150 12.92 20.04 -7.28
C LYS A 150 11.57 20.60 -7.80
N MET A 151 10.48 20.25 -7.15
CA MET A 151 9.13 20.69 -7.51
C MET A 151 8.69 21.84 -6.61
N THR A 152 7.98 22.78 -7.20
CA THR A 152 7.22 23.80 -6.44
C THR A 152 5.83 23.27 -6.13
N PRO A 153 5.23 23.66 -4.99
CA PRO A 153 3.86 23.27 -4.62
C PRO A 153 2.83 23.69 -5.65
#